data_6c9b1d365f117d9cc2fc9647ffa7d752
#
_entry.id   6c9b1d365f117d9cc2fc9647ffa7d752
#
_cell.length_a   1.000
_cell.length_b   1.000
_cell.length_c   1.000
_cell.angle_alpha   90.00
_cell.angle_beta   90.00
_cell.angle_gamma   90.00
#
_symmetry.space_group_name_H-M   'P 1'
#
loop_
_entity.id
_entity.type
_entity.pdbx_description
1 polymer ?
#
loop_
_entity_poly.entity_id
_entity_poly.type
_entity_poly.pdbx_seq_one_letter_code
_entity_poly.pdbx_strand_id
1 'polypeptide(L)'
;MRRIVLSSLCLLFWPSHSWSQAKPTLSPAVSVFVKEDAPVVALAHVRVVDGTGAAPRQDQTLVIADGKIVALGDSAVTKTPVGAKVLDLTGRTVIPGLVGMHDHMFYPSPGGGLPLYPEHASSFPRLYLAGGVTSIRTTGSLEPYADLELQQAVDRGKLAGPKIHVTGPYLEGEGAFALQMHQLKDAEDARQMVEFWIARGATSFKAYMNITPDELAAAVKAAHAHGIKVTGHLCSIGFREAAALGIDDLEHGIEVDTEFLADKKPGVCPNPQAAAKALLAVDIAGKPMQDMIHDLVAHHVAVTSTLPVFETSVPGRAPLDGRVLDAMTPEARVAYLTRRARVSDNSATSDAPGIFKKELEFEHEFSKQGGLLLAGLDPTGYGGVIAGFGDQREVELLVEAGFTPVEAIHIATSNGAEFLGELDKIGTLAVGKMADLVVLEGDPSVHIKDIEKVELVFKDGIGYDSAKLIDSVKGLVGLR
;
A
#
# COMPACT_ATOMS: atom_id res chain seq x y z
N MET A 1 45.65 53.61 14.65
CA MET A 1 44.28 53.38 15.07
C MET A 1 43.74 52.15 14.31
N ARG A 2 43.77 50.98 14.92
CA ARG A 2 43.22 49.73 14.36
C ARG A 2 41.81 49.54 14.91
N ARG A 3 40.83 49.55 14.04
CA ARG A 3 39.44 49.21 14.39
C ARG A 3 39.27 47.73 14.36
N ILE A 4 38.93 47.13 15.53
CA ILE A 4 38.49 45.72 15.70
C ILE A 4 37.01 45.68 15.38
N VAL A 5 36.62 44.93 14.38
CA VAL A 5 35.22 44.59 14.08
C VAL A 5 34.91 43.29 14.80
N LEU A 6 34.11 43.34 15.82
CA LEU A 6 33.51 42.13 16.46
C LEU A 6 32.30 41.70 15.60
N SER A 7 32.42 40.54 14.97
CA SER A 7 31.28 39.86 14.32
C SER A 7 30.58 39.01 15.38
N SER A 8 29.39 39.45 15.80
CA SER A 8 28.49 38.66 16.67
C SER A 8 27.83 37.57 15.85
N LEU A 9 28.22 36.32 16.07
CA LEU A 9 27.56 35.14 15.55
C LEU A 9 26.32 34.84 16.37
N CYS A 10 25.12 35.23 15.88
CA CYS A 10 23.85 34.81 16.48
C CYS A 10 23.60 33.35 16.10
N LEU A 11 23.86 32.43 17.03
CA LEU A 11 23.40 31.03 16.96
C LEU A 11 21.88 31.03 17.21
N LEU A 12 21.10 30.91 16.16
CA LEU A 12 19.68 30.62 16.25
C LEU A 12 19.50 29.17 16.73
N PHE A 13 19.27 29.00 18.04
CA PHE A 13 18.74 27.74 18.56
C PHE A 13 17.29 27.61 18.11
N TRP A 14 17.05 26.75 17.13
CA TRP A 14 15.72 26.24 16.89
C TRP A 14 15.39 25.19 17.96
N PRO A 15 14.32 25.37 18.74
CA PRO A 15 13.91 24.33 19.67
C PRO A 15 13.41 23.15 18.82
N SER A 16 14.13 22.02 18.87
CA SER A 16 13.63 20.73 18.43
C SER A 16 12.44 20.37 19.33
N HIS A 17 11.24 20.66 18.87
CA HIS A 17 10.03 20.15 19.51
C HIS A 17 9.96 18.65 19.21
N SER A 18 10.47 17.84 20.11
CA SER A 18 10.11 16.43 20.15
C SER A 18 8.63 16.36 20.57
N TRP A 19 7.76 16.25 19.59
CA TRP A 19 6.37 15.95 19.83
C TRP A 19 6.28 14.49 20.29
N SER A 20 6.27 14.26 21.60
CA SER A 20 5.66 13.07 22.16
C SER A 20 4.17 13.23 21.90
N GLN A 21 3.67 12.64 20.80
CA GLN A 21 2.23 12.58 20.58
C GLN A 21 1.67 11.64 21.66
N ALA A 22 0.97 12.22 22.64
CA ALA A 22 0.16 11.44 23.56
C ALA A 22 -0.83 10.59 22.74
N LYS A 23 -1.05 9.32 23.15
CA LYS A 23 -2.06 8.45 22.50
C LYS A 23 -3.36 9.25 22.31
N PRO A 24 -3.99 9.20 21.12
CA PRO A 24 -5.23 9.93 20.89
C PRO A 24 -6.33 9.40 21.83
N THR A 25 -7.16 10.30 22.34
CA THR A 25 -8.35 9.88 23.10
C THR A 25 -9.35 9.26 22.13
N LEU A 26 -9.57 7.95 22.25
CA LEU A 26 -10.48 7.22 21.38
C LEU A 26 -11.94 7.59 21.66
N SER A 27 -12.70 7.80 20.58
CA SER A 27 -14.15 7.97 20.67
C SER A 27 -14.84 6.65 21.10
N PRO A 28 -16.04 6.71 21.68
CA PRO A 28 -16.80 5.50 22.00
C PRO A 28 -17.00 4.58 20.77
N ALA A 29 -17.16 5.16 19.58
CA ALA A 29 -17.31 4.40 18.32
C ALA A 29 -16.05 3.62 17.91
N VAL A 30 -14.88 4.03 18.36
CA VAL A 30 -13.60 3.33 18.14
C VAL A 30 -13.31 2.36 19.29
N SER A 31 -13.58 2.77 20.53
CA SER A 31 -13.27 1.98 21.73
C SER A 31 -13.94 0.60 21.76
N VAL A 32 -15.06 0.42 21.07
CA VAL A 32 -15.75 -0.89 20.97
C VAL A 32 -14.90 -1.95 20.25
N PHE A 33 -13.94 -1.55 19.45
CA PHE A 33 -13.02 -2.43 18.72
C PHE A 33 -11.74 -2.71 19.50
N VAL A 34 -11.47 -1.95 20.56
CA VAL A 34 -10.25 -2.11 21.35
C VAL A 34 -10.35 -3.36 22.22
N LYS A 35 -9.33 -4.19 22.16
CA LYS A 35 -9.18 -5.40 22.98
C LYS A 35 -8.09 -5.21 24.03
N GLU A 36 -7.06 -4.40 23.69
CA GLU A 36 -5.92 -4.17 24.59
C GLU A 36 -5.43 -2.72 24.48
N ASP A 37 -5.43 -2.00 25.62
CA ASP A 37 -4.96 -0.61 25.70
C ASP A 37 -4.19 -0.33 27.00
N ALA A 38 -3.81 -1.39 27.73
CA ALA A 38 -3.03 -1.24 28.97
C ALA A 38 -1.77 -0.38 28.72
N PRO A 39 -1.36 0.44 29.70
CA PRO A 39 -0.17 1.30 29.57
C PRO A 39 1.10 0.54 29.19
N VAL A 40 1.22 -0.69 29.68
CA VAL A 40 2.31 -1.61 29.35
C VAL A 40 1.74 -2.99 29.04
N VAL A 41 2.04 -3.48 27.84
CA VAL A 41 1.62 -4.81 27.36
C VAL A 41 2.87 -5.64 27.03
N ALA A 42 2.91 -6.87 27.51
CA ALA A 42 3.93 -7.85 27.17
C ALA A 42 3.32 -9.00 26.34
N LEU A 43 3.79 -9.17 25.12
CA LEU A 43 3.45 -10.28 24.24
C LEU A 43 4.54 -11.37 24.49
N ALA A 44 4.19 -12.39 25.26
CA ALA A 44 5.14 -13.40 25.72
C ALA A 44 5.02 -14.70 24.92
N HIS A 45 6.13 -15.43 24.79
CA HIS A 45 6.24 -16.74 24.15
C HIS A 45 5.79 -16.76 22.69
N VAL A 46 6.06 -15.67 21.97
CA VAL A 46 5.63 -15.50 20.58
C VAL A 46 6.77 -15.80 19.59
N ARG A 47 6.43 -16.30 18.41
CA ARG A 47 7.34 -16.26 17.26
C ARG A 47 7.37 -14.83 16.70
N VAL A 48 8.55 -14.36 16.33
CA VAL A 48 8.75 -13.04 15.73
C VAL A 48 9.32 -13.18 14.32
N VAL A 49 8.61 -12.64 13.32
CA VAL A 49 9.11 -12.32 11.98
C VAL A 49 9.25 -10.81 11.93
N ASP A 50 10.46 -10.29 12.01
CA ASP A 50 10.68 -8.89 12.34
C ASP A 50 10.61 -7.90 11.17
N GLY A 51 10.29 -8.38 9.96
CA GLY A 51 10.16 -7.56 8.77
C GLY A 51 11.48 -7.23 8.06
N THR A 52 12.61 -7.70 8.55
CA THR A 52 13.93 -7.45 7.92
C THR A 52 14.30 -8.44 6.82
N GLY A 53 13.46 -9.46 6.57
CA GLY A 53 13.82 -10.61 5.73
C GLY A 53 14.66 -11.67 6.45
N ALA A 54 15.02 -11.45 7.71
CA ALA A 54 15.77 -12.41 8.52
C ALA A 54 14.91 -13.59 8.96
N ALA A 55 15.59 -14.70 9.34
CA ALA A 55 14.92 -15.90 9.83
C ALA A 55 14.07 -15.62 11.08
N PRO A 56 12.89 -16.26 11.23
CA PRO A 56 12.02 -16.10 12.38
C PRO A 56 12.69 -16.46 13.69
N ARG A 57 12.44 -15.69 14.73
CA ARG A 57 12.92 -15.96 16.10
C ARG A 57 11.80 -16.60 16.92
N GLN A 58 12.10 -17.73 17.55
CA GLN A 58 11.16 -18.48 18.38
C GLN A 58 11.18 -17.98 19.83
N ASP A 59 10.09 -18.19 20.55
CA ASP A 59 9.96 -17.94 21.99
C ASP A 59 10.50 -16.57 22.44
N GLN A 60 9.97 -15.52 21.81
CA GLN A 60 10.33 -14.14 22.11
C GLN A 60 9.31 -13.48 23.03
N THR A 61 9.77 -12.49 23.81
CA THR A 61 8.91 -11.53 24.51
C THR A 61 9.10 -10.14 23.91
N LEU A 62 8.01 -9.52 23.50
CA LEU A 62 7.95 -8.14 23.03
C LEU A 62 7.14 -7.30 24.02
N VAL A 63 7.70 -6.16 24.48
CA VAL A 63 7.04 -5.27 25.43
C VAL A 63 6.70 -3.95 24.75
N ILE A 64 5.43 -3.56 24.88
CA ILE A 64 4.88 -2.30 24.36
C ILE A 64 4.64 -1.36 25.54
N ALA A 65 5.12 -0.13 25.45
CA ALA A 65 4.79 0.96 26.35
C ALA A 65 4.80 2.30 25.59
N ASP A 66 3.93 3.22 25.96
CA ASP A 66 3.83 4.55 25.32
C ASP A 66 3.75 4.52 23.79
N GLY A 67 3.05 3.53 23.25
CA GLY A 67 2.88 3.35 21.81
C GLY A 67 4.09 2.77 21.08
N LYS A 68 5.14 2.38 21.78
CA LYS A 68 6.41 1.90 21.20
C LYS A 68 6.79 0.52 21.71
N ILE A 69 7.63 -0.15 20.94
CA ILE A 69 8.34 -1.36 21.38
C ILE A 69 9.49 -0.91 22.30
N VAL A 70 9.44 -1.29 23.58
CA VAL A 70 10.45 -0.91 24.58
C VAL A 70 11.39 -2.06 24.91
N ALA A 71 11.01 -3.30 24.64
CA ALA A 71 11.87 -4.46 24.74
C ALA A 71 11.47 -5.53 23.72
N LEU A 72 12.44 -6.27 23.21
CA LEU A 72 12.24 -7.41 22.31
C LEU A 72 13.44 -8.36 22.45
N GLY A 73 13.21 -9.61 22.82
CA GLY A 73 14.26 -10.62 22.98
C GLY A 73 13.73 -11.95 23.48
N ASP A 74 14.63 -12.90 23.70
CA ASP A 74 14.32 -14.22 24.20
C ASP A 74 13.50 -14.17 25.50
N SER A 75 12.41 -14.94 25.58
CA SER A 75 11.48 -14.94 26.72
C SER A 75 12.15 -15.36 28.04
N ALA A 76 13.18 -16.18 27.97
CA ALA A 76 13.93 -16.61 29.18
C ALA A 76 14.69 -15.46 29.88
N VAL A 77 15.04 -14.41 29.14
CA VAL A 77 15.87 -13.30 29.65
C VAL A 77 15.21 -11.94 29.60
N THR A 78 14.20 -11.75 28.73
CA THR A 78 13.50 -10.48 28.59
C THR A 78 12.54 -10.27 29.75
N LYS A 79 12.86 -9.29 30.61
CA LYS A 79 12.04 -9.00 31.80
C LYS A 79 10.73 -8.30 31.43
N THR A 80 9.64 -8.91 31.85
CA THR A 80 8.32 -8.24 31.81
C THR A 80 8.25 -7.21 32.95
N PRO A 81 7.94 -5.93 32.68
CA PRO A 81 7.79 -4.92 33.72
C PRO A 81 6.70 -5.29 34.74
N VAL A 82 6.92 -4.90 36.00
CA VAL A 82 5.92 -5.11 37.06
C VAL A 82 4.65 -4.32 36.71
N GLY A 83 3.50 -4.98 36.78
CA GLY A 83 2.20 -4.39 36.43
C GLY A 83 1.88 -4.39 34.93
N ALA A 84 2.73 -4.92 34.08
CA ALA A 84 2.40 -5.10 32.67
C ALA A 84 1.26 -6.12 32.48
N LYS A 85 0.39 -5.84 31.52
CA LYS A 85 -0.57 -6.82 31.01
C LYS A 85 0.18 -7.84 30.16
N VAL A 86 0.23 -9.09 30.63
CA VAL A 86 0.88 -10.18 29.89
C VAL A 86 -0.15 -10.92 29.05
N LEU A 87 0.13 -11.04 27.76
CA LEU A 87 -0.57 -11.91 26.82
C LEU A 87 0.36 -13.08 26.50
N ASP A 88 -0.01 -14.29 26.91
CA ASP A 88 0.67 -15.51 26.48
C ASP A 88 0.25 -15.84 25.04
N LEU A 89 1.20 -15.74 24.12
CA LEU A 89 0.99 -15.93 22.68
C LEU A 89 1.71 -17.19 22.16
N THR A 90 1.84 -18.21 23.00
CA THR A 90 2.36 -19.52 22.60
C THR A 90 1.60 -20.03 21.36
N GLY A 91 2.35 -20.39 20.29
CA GLY A 91 1.78 -20.85 19.03
C GLY A 91 1.31 -19.72 18.09
N ARG A 92 1.55 -18.45 18.46
CA ARG A 92 1.25 -17.26 17.64
C ARG A 92 2.52 -16.70 17.00
N THR A 93 2.33 -15.93 15.95
CA THR A 93 3.40 -15.16 15.30
C THR A 93 3.08 -13.68 15.37
N VAL A 94 4.10 -12.86 15.63
CA VAL A 94 4.02 -11.40 15.51
C VAL A 94 4.86 -10.95 14.31
N ILE A 95 4.25 -10.14 13.45
CA ILE A 95 4.90 -9.47 12.32
C ILE A 95 4.72 -7.96 12.46
N PRO A 96 5.49 -7.11 11.74
CA PRO A 96 5.16 -5.70 11.62
C PRO A 96 3.76 -5.51 10.99
N GLY A 97 3.11 -4.39 11.27
CA GLY A 97 1.92 -4.02 10.52
C GLY A 97 2.24 -3.89 9.03
N LEU A 98 1.34 -4.37 8.19
CA LEU A 98 1.46 -4.23 6.74
C LEU A 98 1.41 -2.75 6.36
N VAL A 99 2.12 -2.39 5.29
CA VAL A 99 2.19 -1.06 4.72
C VAL A 99 1.69 -1.13 3.28
N GLY A 100 0.42 -0.80 3.08
CA GLY A 100 -0.23 -0.83 1.77
C GLY A 100 0.19 0.37 0.93
N MET A 101 0.84 0.11 -0.21
CA MET A 101 1.42 1.15 -1.05
C MET A 101 0.58 1.47 -2.28
N HIS A 102 -0.48 0.70 -2.56
CA HIS A 102 -1.48 0.96 -3.59
C HIS A 102 -2.89 0.67 -3.07
N ASP A 103 -3.37 1.55 -2.23
CA ASP A 103 -4.65 1.42 -1.56
C ASP A 103 -5.57 2.58 -1.95
N HIS A 104 -6.86 2.40 -1.78
CA HIS A 104 -7.86 3.44 -2.01
C HIS A 104 -8.93 3.39 -0.94
N MET A 105 -9.63 4.51 -0.74
CA MET A 105 -10.83 4.58 0.11
C MET A 105 -12.12 4.43 -0.69
N PHE A 106 -12.05 4.39 -2.00
CA PHE A 106 -13.18 4.16 -2.88
C PHE A 106 -13.27 2.71 -3.38
N TYR A 107 -14.45 2.32 -3.83
CA TYR A 107 -14.70 1.04 -4.48
C TYR A 107 -15.68 1.22 -5.62
N PRO A 108 -15.37 0.77 -6.86
CA PRO A 108 -16.25 0.99 -8.00
C PRO A 108 -17.60 0.35 -7.79
N SER A 109 -18.65 1.12 -8.01
CA SER A 109 -20.03 0.62 -7.98
C SER A 109 -20.48 0.27 -9.40
N PRO A 110 -21.13 -0.88 -9.60
CA PRO A 110 -21.75 -1.20 -10.88
C PRO A 110 -22.95 -0.28 -11.13
N GLY A 111 -22.70 0.85 -11.78
CA GLY A 111 -23.73 1.79 -12.22
C GLY A 111 -24.11 1.54 -13.67
N GLY A 112 -25.36 1.88 -14.04
CA GLY A 112 -25.86 1.72 -15.41
C GLY A 112 -25.27 2.77 -16.36
N GLY A 113 -24.07 2.60 -16.83
CA GLY A 113 -23.45 3.47 -17.83
C GLY A 113 -22.02 3.88 -17.48
N LEU A 114 -21.82 4.85 -16.59
CA LEU A 114 -20.51 5.23 -16.10
C LEU A 114 -20.28 4.64 -14.72
N PRO A 115 -19.10 4.08 -14.43
CA PRO A 115 -18.79 3.59 -13.09
C PRO A 115 -18.80 4.76 -12.10
N LEU A 116 -19.41 4.54 -10.94
CA LEU A 116 -19.32 5.44 -9.81
C LEU A 116 -18.26 4.91 -8.84
N TYR A 117 -17.54 5.81 -8.24
CA TYR A 117 -16.45 5.50 -7.30
C TYR A 117 -16.74 6.13 -5.93
N PRO A 118 -17.72 5.57 -5.17
CA PRO A 118 -18.06 6.11 -3.86
C PRO A 118 -16.98 5.79 -2.83
N GLU A 119 -16.73 6.74 -1.94
CA GLU A 119 -15.87 6.56 -0.78
C GLU A 119 -16.48 5.58 0.23
N HIS A 120 -15.66 4.67 0.72
CA HIS A 120 -16.01 3.67 1.74
C HIS A 120 -15.49 4.06 3.12
N ALA A 121 -15.76 5.29 3.53
CA ALA A 121 -15.28 5.93 4.76
C ALA A 121 -15.51 5.12 6.05
N SER A 122 -16.55 4.28 6.10
CA SER A 122 -16.89 3.51 7.30
C SER A 122 -16.40 2.05 7.26
N SER A 123 -16.18 1.48 6.08
CA SER A 123 -15.83 0.06 5.94
C SER A 123 -14.34 -0.15 5.64
N PHE A 124 -13.77 0.54 4.67
CA PHE A 124 -12.40 0.32 4.23
C PHE A 124 -11.35 0.57 5.32
N PRO A 125 -11.38 1.69 6.07
CA PRO A 125 -10.42 1.88 7.17
C PRO A 125 -10.43 0.74 8.17
N ARG A 126 -11.62 0.21 8.51
CA ARG A 126 -11.75 -0.93 9.44
C ARG A 126 -11.27 -2.23 8.84
N LEU A 127 -11.52 -2.47 7.56
CA LEU A 127 -11.05 -3.66 6.85
C LEU A 127 -9.54 -3.69 6.70
N TYR A 128 -8.91 -2.55 6.32
CA TYR A 128 -7.45 -2.44 6.31
C TYR A 128 -6.88 -2.82 7.67
N LEU A 129 -7.35 -2.16 8.73
CA LEU A 129 -6.86 -2.43 10.08
C LEU A 129 -7.11 -3.89 10.49
N ALA A 130 -8.30 -4.45 10.19
CA ALA A 130 -8.64 -5.84 10.48
C ALA A 130 -7.73 -6.85 9.74
N GLY A 131 -7.34 -6.52 8.51
CA GLY A 131 -6.42 -7.31 7.69
C GLY A 131 -4.95 -7.25 8.13
N GLY A 132 -4.64 -6.40 9.13
CA GLY A 132 -3.28 -6.23 9.62
C GLY A 132 -2.53 -5.05 9.00
N VAL A 133 -3.19 -4.23 8.19
CA VAL A 133 -2.60 -3.05 7.57
C VAL A 133 -2.65 -1.88 8.56
N THR A 134 -1.48 -1.35 8.95
CA THR A 134 -1.36 -0.27 9.93
C THR A 134 -1.02 1.08 9.31
N SER A 135 -0.53 1.07 8.07
CA SER A 135 -0.27 2.27 7.28
C SER A 135 -0.65 2.03 5.83
N ILE A 136 -1.21 3.05 5.16
CA ILE A 136 -1.53 3.01 3.73
C ILE A 136 -1.13 4.31 3.04
N ARG A 137 -0.89 4.23 1.73
CA ARG A 137 -0.88 5.33 0.80
C ARG A 137 -2.14 5.23 -0.09
N THR A 138 -2.95 6.31 -0.17
CA THR A 138 -4.12 6.34 -1.06
C THR A 138 -3.68 6.67 -2.47
N THR A 139 -3.27 5.70 -3.25
CA THR A 139 -2.55 5.85 -4.51
C THR A 139 -3.41 6.49 -5.63
N GLY A 140 -3.52 7.82 -5.58
CA GLY A 140 -4.45 8.63 -6.36
C GLY A 140 -5.82 8.73 -5.67
N SER A 141 -6.33 9.95 -5.53
CA SER A 141 -7.62 10.19 -4.92
C SER A 141 -8.64 10.69 -5.93
N LEU A 142 -9.84 10.14 -5.89
CA LEU A 142 -10.99 10.67 -6.63
C LEU A 142 -11.72 11.75 -5.83
N GLU A 143 -11.68 11.65 -4.50
CA GLU A 143 -12.30 12.60 -3.56
C GLU A 143 -11.26 13.03 -2.51
N PRO A 144 -10.22 13.79 -2.89
CA PRO A 144 -9.05 14.03 -2.02
C PRO A 144 -9.38 14.79 -0.73
N TYR A 145 -10.45 15.58 -0.69
CA TYR A 145 -10.90 16.17 0.57
C TYR A 145 -11.50 15.13 1.51
N ALA A 146 -12.19 14.10 0.98
CA ALA A 146 -12.70 13.00 1.79
C ALA A 146 -11.54 12.19 2.40
N ASP A 147 -10.50 11.86 1.63
CA ASP A 147 -9.31 11.16 2.11
C ASP A 147 -8.60 11.95 3.23
N LEU A 148 -8.43 13.26 3.08
CA LEU A 148 -7.84 14.13 4.10
C LEU A 148 -8.69 14.17 5.39
N GLU A 149 -10.02 14.21 5.28
CA GLU A 149 -10.90 14.15 6.45
C GLU A 149 -10.86 12.78 7.14
N LEU A 150 -10.75 11.68 6.37
CA LEU A 150 -10.58 10.33 6.90
C LEU A 150 -9.26 10.19 7.66
N GLN A 151 -8.15 10.68 7.07
CA GLN A 151 -6.86 10.75 7.75
C GLN A 151 -7.00 11.45 9.11
N GLN A 152 -7.56 12.67 9.13
CA GLN A 152 -7.74 13.44 10.35
C GLN A 152 -8.66 12.73 11.36
N ALA A 153 -9.69 12.04 10.91
CA ALA A 153 -10.60 11.29 11.78
C ALA A 153 -9.87 10.12 12.46
N VAL A 154 -9.00 9.41 11.72
CA VAL A 154 -8.17 8.35 12.28
C VAL A 154 -7.15 8.91 13.27
N ASP A 155 -6.43 9.98 12.91
CA ASP A 155 -5.40 10.59 13.75
C ASP A 155 -5.97 11.14 15.07
N ARG A 156 -7.21 11.63 15.04
CA ARG A 156 -7.93 12.12 16.24
C ARG A 156 -8.65 11.02 17.03
N GLY A 157 -8.49 9.75 16.68
CA GLY A 157 -9.16 8.61 17.35
C GLY A 157 -10.68 8.59 17.18
N LYS A 158 -11.22 9.21 16.13
CA LYS A 158 -12.66 9.23 15.82
C LYS A 158 -13.09 8.13 14.87
N LEU A 159 -12.14 7.55 14.13
CA LEU A 159 -12.33 6.45 13.20
C LEU A 159 -11.27 5.37 13.44
N ALA A 160 -11.66 4.10 13.48
CA ALA A 160 -10.73 2.97 13.50
C ALA A 160 -10.22 2.73 12.07
N GLY A 161 -8.90 2.75 11.90
CA GLY A 161 -8.26 2.57 10.59
C GLY A 161 -6.73 2.68 10.69
N PRO A 162 -6.01 2.42 9.59
CA PRO A 162 -4.55 2.60 9.48
C PRO A 162 -4.15 4.07 9.52
N LYS A 163 -2.86 4.36 9.60
CA LYS A 163 -2.30 5.65 9.24
C LYS A 163 -2.49 5.86 7.74
N ILE A 164 -2.89 7.06 7.33
CA ILE A 164 -3.23 7.35 5.92
C ILE A 164 -2.27 8.41 5.37
N HIS A 165 -1.47 8.03 4.38
CA HIS A 165 -0.68 8.95 3.57
C HIS A 165 -1.52 9.33 2.34
N VAL A 166 -2.07 10.53 2.35
CA VAL A 166 -3.01 10.96 1.31
C VAL A 166 -2.27 11.39 0.06
N THR A 167 -2.49 10.67 -1.03
CA THR A 167 -2.08 11.10 -2.37
C THR A 167 -3.07 12.15 -2.89
N GLY A 168 -2.56 13.17 -3.57
CA GLY A 168 -3.39 14.16 -4.25
C GLY A 168 -4.30 13.52 -5.32
N PRO A 169 -5.17 14.30 -5.97
CA PRO A 169 -5.99 13.79 -7.06
C PRO A 169 -5.13 13.29 -8.21
N TYR A 170 -5.68 12.38 -9.00
CA TYR A 170 -4.99 11.86 -10.18
C TYR A 170 -4.52 12.98 -11.10
N LEU A 171 -3.29 12.91 -11.57
CA LEU A 171 -2.74 13.75 -12.64
C LEU A 171 -3.01 13.05 -13.97
N GLU A 172 -4.14 13.35 -14.59
CA GLU A 172 -4.62 12.68 -15.79
C GLU A 172 -4.74 13.65 -16.97
N GLY A 173 -4.36 13.19 -18.15
CA GLY A 173 -4.57 13.92 -19.40
C GLY A 173 -6.01 13.82 -19.96
N GLU A 174 -6.18 14.15 -21.24
CA GLU A 174 -7.48 14.02 -21.92
C GLU A 174 -7.91 12.55 -22.02
N GLY A 175 -9.15 12.24 -21.64
CA GLY A 175 -9.72 10.88 -21.72
C GLY A 175 -9.87 10.18 -20.36
N ALA A 176 -10.02 10.95 -19.28
CA ALA A 176 -10.23 10.43 -17.93
C ALA A 176 -11.33 9.37 -17.84
N PHE A 177 -11.08 8.30 -17.08
CA PHE A 177 -12.03 7.19 -16.91
C PHE A 177 -13.20 7.49 -15.97
N ALA A 178 -13.07 8.49 -15.10
CA ALA A 178 -14.07 8.88 -14.12
C ALA A 178 -14.38 10.37 -14.21
N LEU A 179 -15.68 10.71 -14.01
CA LEU A 179 -16.14 12.11 -14.06
C LEU A 179 -15.55 13.00 -12.96
N GLN A 180 -15.12 12.41 -11.85
CA GLN A 180 -14.50 13.14 -10.74
C GLN A 180 -13.07 13.60 -11.06
N MET A 181 -12.42 13.05 -12.09
CA MET A 181 -11.04 13.38 -12.41
C MET A 181 -10.94 14.73 -13.12
N HIS A 182 -10.04 15.57 -12.65
CA HIS A 182 -9.60 16.75 -13.38
C HIS A 182 -8.71 16.31 -14.54
N GLN A 183 -9.03 16.74 -15.76
CA GLN A 183 -8.18 16.53 -16.91
C GLN A 183 -7.24 17.72 -17.06
N LEU A 184 -5.94 17.45 -17.03
CA LEU A 184 -4.91 18.46 -17.20
C LEU A 184 -5.01 19.09 -18.59
N LYS A 185 -4.75 20.39 -18.67
CA LYS A 185 -4.77 21.15 -19.93
C LYS A 185 -3.39 21.28 -20.53
N ASP A 186 -2.40 21.37 -19.67
CA ASP A 186 -0.98 21.57 -20.03
C ASP A 186 -0.07 21.42 -18.79
N ALA A 187 1.22 21.56 -19.00
CA ALA A 187 2.26 21.48 -17.98
C ALA A 187 2.08 22.50 -16.82
N GLU A 188 1.52 23.68 -17.10
CA GLU A 188 1.29 24.68 -16.07
C GLU A 188 0.10 24.31 -15.17
N ASP A 189 -0.95 23.73 -15.74
CA ASP A 189 -2.08 23.19 -14.96
C ASP A 189 -1.64 22.05 -14.05
N ALA A 190 -0.78 21.13 -14.53
CA ALA A 190 -0.15 20.08 -13.74
C ALA A 190 0.65 20.65 -12.55
N ARG A 191 1.49 21.66 -12.80
CA ARG A 191 2.27 22.33 -11.75
C ARG A 191 1.35 22.97 -10.70
N GLN A 192 0.32 23.71 -11.13
CA GLN A 192 -0.61 24.40 -10.23
C GLN A 192 -1.41 23.42 -9.39
N MET A 193 -1.83 22.30 -9.97
CA MET A 193 -2.56 21.24 -9.27
C MET A 193 -1.69 20.63 -8.16
N VAL A 194 -0.45 20.31 -8.44
CA VAL A 194 0.51 19.80 -7.46
C VAL A 194 0.70 20.80 -6.31
N GLU A 195 1.02 22.04 -6.58
CA GLU A 195 1.21 23.09 -5.56
C GLU A 195 -0.04 23.30 -4.70
N PHE A 196 -1.22 23.30 -5.33
CA PHE A 196 -2.50 23.48 -4.62
C PHE A 196 -2.74 22.37 -3.59
N TRP A 197 -2.47 21.11 -3.95
CA TRP A 197 -2.75 19.98 -3.07
C TRP A 197 -1.65 19.75 -2.02
N ILE A 198 -0.40 20.07 -2.32
CA ILE A 198 0.67 20.11 -1.32
C ILE A 198 0.28 21.06 -0.17
N ALA A 199 -0.19 22.25 -0.51
CA ALA A 199 -0.63 23.24 0.49
C ALA A 199 -1.81 22.76 1.35
N ARG A 200 -2.50 21.67 0.97
CA ARG A 200 -3.62 21.05 1.70
C ARG A 200 -3.27 19.77 2.41
N GLY A 201 -2.05 19.28 2.27
CA GLY A 201 -1.58 18.10 3.00
C GLY A 201 -1.44 16.83 2.17
N ALA A 202 -1.52 16.90 0.83
CA ALA A 202 -1.15 15.76 -0.01
C ALA A 202 0.33 15.41 0.21
N THR A 203 0.62 14.12 0.35
CA THR A 203 1.97 13.58 0.65
C THR A 203 2.62 12.89 -0.54
N SER A 204 1.88 12.69 -1.63
CA SER A 204 2.35 12.15 -2.90
C SER A 204 1.37 12.52 -4.02
N PHE A 205 1.75 12.22 -5.27
CA PHE A 205 0.88 12.35 -6.45
C PHE A 205 0.97 11.10 -7.30
N LYS A 206 -0.11 10.81 -8.07
CA LYS A 206 -0.16 9.72 -9.04
C LYS A 206 -0.47 10.26 -10.42
N ALA A 207 0.48 10.11 -11.33
CA ALA A 207 0.25 10.28 -12.77
C ALA A 207 -0.60 9.11 -13.32
N TYR A 208 -1.44 9.40 -14.31
CA TYR A 208 -2.35 8.39 -14.82
C TYR A 208 -2.27 8.26 -16.34
N MET A 209 -3.05 7.36 -16.89
CA MET A 209 -2.88 6.72 -18.20
C MET A 209 -2.58 7.64 -19.38
N ASN A 210 -3.20 8.83 -19.43
CA ASN A 210 -3.14 9.73 -20.60
C ASN A 210 -2.32 11.00 -20.36
N ILE A 211 -1.57 11.07 -19.25
CA ILE A 211 -0.70 12.21 -18.97
C ILE A 211 0.37 12.37 -20.08
N THR A 212 0.66 13.59 -20.48
CA THR A 212 1.72 13.86 -21.45
C THR A 212 3.09 13.94 -20.77
N PRO A 213 4.21 13.72 -21.52
CA PRO A 213 5.56 13.87 -20.97
C PRO A 213 5.82 15.25 -20.35
N ASP A 214 5.32 16.33 -20.96
CA ASP A 214 5.50 17.69 -20.46
C ASP A 214 4.73 17.94 -19.15
N GLU A 215 3.52 17.39 -19.03
CA GLU A 215 2.71 17.45 -17.80
C GLU A 215 3.37 16.63 -16.68
N LEU A 216 3.85 15.42 -16.98
CA LEU A 216 4.57 14.59 -16.01
C LEU A 216 5.84 15.28 -15.52
N ALA A 217 6.67 15.81 -16.44
CA ALA A 217 7.89 16.54 -16.07
C ALA A 217 7.62 17.76 -15.18
N ALA A 218 6.53 18.51 -15.47
CA ALA A 218 6.13 19.67 -14.67
C ALA A 218 5.65 19.25 -13.27
N ALA A 219 4.84 18.17 -13.18
CA ALA A 219 4.35 17.63 -11.92
C ALA A 219 5.51 17.11 -11.04
N VAL A 220 6.41 16.28 -11.61
CA VAL A 220 7.59 15.75 -10.92
C VAL A 220 8.46 16.90 -10.38
N LYS A 221 8.77 17.88 -11.23
CA LYS A 221 9.57 19.04 -10.83
C LYS A 221 8.93 19.82 -9.67
N ALA A 222 7.62 20.05 -9.72
CA ALA A 222 6.89 20.76 -8.68
C ALA A 222 6.87 19.98 -7.37
N ALA A 223 6.56 18.68 -7.42
CA ALA A 223 6.50 17.80 -6.25
C ALA A 223 7.88 17.65 -5.59
N HIS A 224 8.93 17.41 -6.37
CA HIS A 224 10.30 17.26 -5.89
C HIS A 224 10.85 18.53 -5.24
N ALA A 225 10.41 19.74 -5.67
CA ALA A 225 10.77 20.99 -5.00
C ALA A 225 10.32 21.04 -3.53
N HIS A 226 9.34 20.21 -3.16
CA HIS A 226 8.82 20.06 -1.80
C HIS A 226 9.23 18.72 -1.14
N GLY A 227 10.07 17.91 -1.79
CA GLY A 227 10.45 16.58 -1.29
C GLY A 227 9.32 15.55 -1.35
N ILE A 228 8.34 15.76 -2.23
CA ILE A 228 7.15 14.91 -2.40
C ILE A 228 7.33 14.05 -3.66
N LYS A 229 6.95 12.79 -3.58
CA LYS A 229 7.13 11.80 -4.65
C LYS A 229 5.94 11.79 -5.61
N VAL A 230 6.23 11.43 -6.88
CA VAL A 230 5.23 11.20 -7.93
C VAL A 230 5.33 9.75 -8.39
N THR A 231 4.18 9.07 -8.42
CA THR A 231 4.06 7.69 -8.89
C THR A 231 3.21 7.62 -10.17
N GLY A 232 3.09 6.48 -10.82
CA GLY A 232 2.34 6.44 -12.06
C GLY A 232 1.78 5.08 -12.47
N HIS A 233 0.46 5.08 -12.80
CA HIS A 233 -0.15 4.07 -13.66
C HIS A 233 -0.11 4.62 -15.11
N LEU A 234 0.92 4.29 -15.84
CA LEU A 234 1.20 4.92 -17.12
C LEU A 234 0.73 4.06 -18.30
N CYS A 235 0.37 4.73 -19.39
CA CYS A 235 0.05 4.10 -20.67
C CYS A 235 0.59 4.94 -21.83
N SER A 236 0.37 6.24 -21.81
CA SER A 236 0.89 7.20 -22.81
C SER A 236 2.42 7.29 -22.81
N ILE A 237 3.04 7.11 -21.64
CA ILE A 237 4.49 7.18 -21.39
C ILE A 237 4.98 5.79 -21.04
N GLY A 238 6.12 5.35 -21.60
CA GLY A 238 6.76 4.09 -21.24
C GLY A 238 7.60 4.22 -19.95
N PHE A 239 7.95 3.10 -19.36
CA PHE A 239 8.62 3.07 -18.06
C PHE A 239 9.99 3.72 -18.07
N ARG A 240 10.81 3.47 -19.08
CA ARG A 240 12.13 4.12 -19.21
C ARG A 240 12.02 5.63 -19.48
N GLU A 241 11.04 6.07 -20.26
CA GLU A 241 10.77 7.49 -20.46
C GLU A 241 10.35 8.16 -19.15
N ALA A 242 9.46 7.55 -18.38
CA ALA A 242 9.04 8.05 -17.07
C ALA A 242 10.20 8.13 -16.07
N ALA A 243 11.06 7.11 -16.02
CA ALA A 243 12.27 7.10 -15.20
C ALA A 243 13.20 8.27 -15.58
N ALA A 244 13.40 8.52 -16.86
CA ALA A 244 14.18 9.66 -17.34
C ALA A 244 13.57 11.02 -17.00
N LEU A 245 12.25 11.11 -16.83
CA LEU A 245 11.53 12.30 -16.37
C LEU A 245 11.53 12.45 -14.84
N GLY A 246 12.04 11.46 -14.11
CA GLY A 246 12.24 11.51 -12.67
C GLY A 246 11.05 10.99 -11.84
N ILE A 247 10.22 10.09 -12.38
CA ILE A 247 9.17 9.42 -11.59
C ILE A 247 9.80 8.59 -10.47
N ASP A 248 9.11 8.49 -9.33
CA ASP A 248 9.65 7.80 -8.14
C ASP A 248 9.18 6.34 -8.02
N ASP A 249 8.02 5.99 -8.60
CA ASP A 249 7.42 4.66 -8.49
C ASP A 249 6.49 4.38 -9.67
N LEU A 250 6.50 3.14 -10.15
CA LEU A 250 5.66 2.64 -11.22
C LEU A 250 4.67 1.63 -10.65
N GLU A 251 3.40 1.98 -10.75
CA GLU A 251 2.31 1.19 -10.24
C GLU A 251 1.99 0.00 -11.16
N HIS A 252 1.64 -1.15 -10.58
CA HIS A 252 1.13 -2.33 -11.29
C HIS A 252 2.16 -3.17 -12.05
N GLY A 253 3.44 -2.86 -11.97
CA GLY A 253 4.47 -3.58 -12.71
C GLY A 253 4.30 -3.47 -14.23
N ILE A 254 4.79 -4.47 -14.97
CA ILE A 254 4.83 -4.44 -16.45
C ILE A 254 3.45 -4.66 -17.11
N GLU A 255 2.44 -5.10 -16.37
CA GLU A 255 1.11 -5.36 -16.95
C GLU A 255 0.49 -4.13 -17.58
N VAL A 256 0.86 -2.93 -17.11
CA VAL A 256 0.40 -1.64 -17.65
C VAL A 256 1.41 -0.98 -18.59
N ASP A 257 2.64 -1.52 -18.70
CA ASP A 257 3.66 -0.94 -19.55
C ASP A 257 3.38 -1.14 -21.03
N THR A 258 3.59 -0.11 -21.81
CA THR A 258 3.32 -0.07 -23.25
C THR A 258 4.55 0.14 -24.12
N GLU A 259 5.74 0.23 -23.51
CA GLU A 259 6.97 0.60 -24.25
C GLU A 259 7.44 -0.48 -25.25
N PHE A 260 7.04 -1.73 -25.05
CA PHE A 260 7.40 -2.85 -25.92
C PHE A 260 6.60 -2.89 -27.23
N LEU A 261 5.60 -2.05 -27.41
CA LEU A 261 4.86 -1.94 -28.68
C LEU A 261 5.69 -1.11 -29.68
N ALA A 262 6.12 -1.77 -30.77
CA ALA A 262 7.07 -1.19 -31.73
C ALA A 262 6.60 0.14 -32.37
N ASP A 263 5.29 0.28 -32.63
CA ASP A 263 4.70 1.45 -33.28
C ASP A 263 4.01 2.40 -32.29
N LYS A 264 4.37 2.33 -31.01
CA LYS A 264 3.83 3.24 -29.98
C LYS A 264 4.15 4.69 -30.32
N LYS A 265 3.13 5.53 -30.36
CA LYS A 265 3.30 6.98 -30.54
C LYS A 265 3.65 7.63 -29.20
N PRO A 266 4.64 8.54 -29.16
CA PRO A 266 4.96 9.28 -27.95
C PRO A 266 3.74 10.03 -27.38
N GLY A 267 3.54 9.96 -26.08
CA GLY A 267 2.45 10.66 -25.39
C GLY A 267 1.03 10.15 -25.71
N VAL A 268 0.90 8.98 -26.32
CA VAL A 268 -0.41 8.40 -26.69
C VAL A 268 -0.52 6.99 -26.10
N CYS A 269 -1.60 6.74 -25.35
CA CYS A 269 -1.94 5.41 -24.87
C CYS A 269 -2.37 4.53 -26.05
N PRO A 270 -1.71 3.40 -26.33
CA PRO A 270 -2.01 2.56 -27.48
C PRO A 270 -3.25 1.70 -27.25
N ASN A 271 -3.62 0.94 -28.28
CA ASN A 271 -4.67 -0.07 -28.14
C ASN A 271 -4.24 -1.14 -27.10
N PRO A 272 -5.06 -1.42 -26.06
CA PRO A 272 -4.69 -2.34 -24.99
C PRO A 272 -4.37 -3.77 -25.45
N GLN A 273 -5.10 -4.28 -26.47
CA GLN A 273 -4.86 -5.63 -26.99
C GLN A 273 -3.54 -5.72 -27.76
N ALA A 274 -3.15 -4.64 -28.43
CA ALA A 274 -1.85 -4.59 -29.13
C ALA A 274 -0.70 -4.52 -28.12
N ALA A 275 -0.84 -3.72 -27.06
CA ALA A 275 0.14 -3.65 -25.97
C ALA A 275 0.29 -4.99 -25.26
N ALA A 276 -0.81 -5.64 -24.89
CA ALA A 276 -0.82 -6.97 -24.27
C ALA A 276 -0.09 -8.03 -25.12
N LYS A 277 -0.34 -8.04 -26.44
CA LYS A 277 0.36 -8.98 -27.36
C LYS A 277 1.86 -8.67 -27.47
N ALA A 278 2.23 -7.40 -27.46
CA ALA A 278 3.64 -7.01 -27.47
C ALA A 278 4.33 -7.45 -26.18
N LEU A 279 3.71 -7.25 -25.03
CA LEU A 279 4.22 -7.71 -23.74
C LEU A 279 4.36 -9.23 -23.68
N LEU A 280 3.39 -9.99 -24.18
CA LEU A 280 3.46 -11.47 -24.25
C LEU A 280 4.64 -11.97 -25.08
N ALA A 281 5.06 -11.24 -26.09
CA ALA A 281 6.20 -11.59 -26.94
C ALA A 281 7.57 -11.27 -26.28
N VAL A 282 7.60 -10.47 -25.22
CA VAL A 282 8.85 -10.13 -24.51
C VAL A 282 9.32 -11.30 -23.66
N ASP A 283 10.58 -11.64 -23.75
CA ASP A 283 11.25 -12.54 -22.80
C ASP A 283 11.76 -11.75 -21.60
N ILE A 284 11.38 -12.16 -20.39
CA ILE A 284 11.82 -11.50 -19.15
C ILE A 284 13.34 -11.54 -18.99
N ALA A 285 13.98 -12.64 -19.38
CA ALA A 285 15.43 -12.77 -19.39
C ALA A 285 16.09 -12.09 -20.62
N GLY A 286 15.28 -11.62 -21.57
CA GLY A 286 15.74 -11.01 -22.80
C GLY A 286 16.31 -9.59 -22.60
N LYS A 287 17.24 -9.21 -23.47
CA LYS A 287 17.93 -7.91 -23.37
C LYS A 287 17.01 -6.70 -23.23
N PRO A 288 15.87 -6.57 -23.96
CA PRO A 288 15.02 -5.37 -23.82
C PRO A 288 14.44 -5.22 -22.40
N MET A 289 14.01 -6.31 -21.78
CA MET A 289 13.48 -6.32 -20.42
C MET A 289 14.61 -6.07 -19.41
N GLN A 290 15.74 -6.72 -19.57
CA GLN A 290 16.90 -6.56 -18.69
C GLN A 290 17.44 -5.13 -18.73
N ASP A 291 17.48 -4.49 -19.90
CA ASP A 291 17.86 -3.08 -20.02
C ASP A 291 16.87 -2.18 -19.28
N MET A 292 15.55 -2.44 -19.37
CA MET A 292 14.52 -1.68 -18.63
C MET A 292 14.69 -1.83 -17.12
N ILE A 293 14.82 -3.06 -16.61
CA ILE A 293 15.06 -3.30 -15.18
C ILE A 293 16.30 -2.54 -14.70
N HIS A 294 17.40 -2.62 -15.47
CA HIS A 294 18.63 -1.89 -15.17
C HIS A 294 18.42 -0.37 -15.09
N ASP A 295 17.66 0.18 -16.06
CA ASP A 295 17.37 1.60 -16.10
C ASP A 295 16.54 2.04 -14.90
N LEU A 296 15.49 1.27 -14.52
CA LEU A 296 14.68 1.55 -13.35
C LEU A 296 15.51 1.52 -12.06
N VAL A 297 16.32 0.49 -11.87
CA VAL A 297 17.21 0.36 -10.70
C VAL A 297 18.23 1.51 -10.65
N ALA A 298 18.82 1.86 -11.79
CA ALA A 298 19.81 2.94 -11.86
C ALA A 298 19.22 4.33 -11.56
N HIS A 299 17.93 4.54 -11.87
CA HIS A 299 17.19 5.76 -11.55
C HIS A 299 16.51 5.72 -10.18
N HIS A 300 16.67 4.63 -9.40
CA HIS A 300 16.01 4.43 -8.11
C HIS A 300 14.48 4.49 -8.18
N VAL A 301 13.90 4.05 -9.28
CA VAL A 301 12.45 3.96 -9.45
C VAL A 301 11.96 2.69 -8.77
N ALA A 302 11.02 2.84 -7.85
CA ALA A 302 10.33 1.71 -7.22
C ALA A 302 9.29 1.10 -8.18
N VAL A 303 8.83 -0.12 -7.88
CA VAL A 303 7.68 -0.74 -8.53
C VAL A 303 6.71 -1.16 -7.44
N THR A 304 5.46 -0.75 -7.55
CA THR A 304 4.40 -1.21 -6.66
C THR A 304 3.63 -2.37 -7.30
N SER A 305 3.78 -3.55 -6.72
CA SER A 305 3.00 -4.74 -7.02
C SER A 305 1.53 -4.54 -6.66
N THR A 306 0.63 -5.07 -7.50
CA THR A 306 -0.80 -5.12 -7.25
C THR A 306 -1.39 -6.41 -7.84
N LEU A 307 -0.74 -7.52 -7.60
CA LEU A 307 -1.11 -8.83 -8.17
C LEU A 307 -2.58 -9.23 -7.93
N PRO A 308 -3.23 -8.89 -6.78
CA PRO A 308 -4.62 -9.26 -6.56
C PRO A 308 -5.58 -8.71 -7.61
N VAL A 309 -5.42 -7.48 -8.08
CA VAL A 309 -6.33 -6.89 -9.08
C VAL A 309 -6.20 -7.60 -10.43
N PHE A 310 -5.00 -7.95 -10.84
CA PHE A 310 -4.74 -8.64 -12.10
C PHE A 310 -5.10 -10.13 -12.05
N GLU A 311 -4.88 -10.79 -10.91
CA GLU A 311 -5.31 -12.17 -10.68
C GLU A 311 -6.79 -12.35 -11.01
N THR A 312 -7.64 -11.36 -10.73
CA THR A 312 -9.08 -11.42 -10.99
C THR A 312 -9.44 -11.53 -12.47
N SER A 313 -8.54 -11.16 -13.36
CA SER A 313 -8.69 -11.29 -14.81
C SER A 313 -8.27 -12.65 -15.33
N VAL A 314 -7.65 -13.50 -14.52
CA VAL A 314 -7.17 -14.84 -14.88
C VAL A 314 -8.28 -15.88 -14.66
N PRO A 315 -8.73 -16.59 -15.70
CA PRO A 315 -9.75 -17.62 -15.56
C PRO A 315 -9.38 -18.70 -14.53
N GLY A 316 -10.32 -18.98 -13.63
CA GLY A 316 -10.14 -20.01 -12.58
C GLY A 316 -9.29 -19.57 -11.38
N ARG A 317 -8.74 -18.35 -11.42
CA ARG A 317 -7.96 -17.76 -10.32
C ARG A 317 -8.81 -16.83 -9.44
N ALA A 318 -8.11 -16.20 -8.46
CA ALA A 318 -8.70 -15.49 -7.35
C ALA A 318 -9.67 -16.39 -6.57
N PRO A 319 -9.21 -17.13 -5.54
CA PRO A 319 -10.07 -18.01 -4.75
C PRO A 319 -11.33 -17.27 -4.29
N LEU A 320 -12.47 -17.93 -4.28
CA LEU A 320 -13.68 -17.32 -3.75
C LEU A 320 -13.56 -17.25 -2.24
N ASP A 321 -13.41 -16.03 -1.72
CA ASP A 321 -13.30 -15.76 -0.28
C ASP A 321 -14.66 -15.41 0.32
N GLY A 322 -15.10 -16.19 1.30
CA GLY A 322 -16.34 -15.94 2.04
C GLY A 322 -16.32 -14.61 2.79
N ARG A 323 -15.17 -14.17 3.29
CA ARG A 323 -15.00 -12.89 4.00
C ARG A 323 -15.29 -11.70 3.07
N VAL A 324 -14.80 -11.78 1.82
CA VAL A 324 -15.06 -10.79 0.78
C VAL A 324 -16.56 -10.73 0.46
N LEU A 325 -17.19 -11.89 0.25
CA LEU A 325 -18.62 -11.95 -0.04
C LEU A 325 -19.49 -11.43 1.11
N ASP A 326 -19.10 -11.69 2.36
CA ASP A 326 -19.82 -11.23 3.54
C ASP A 326 -19.68 -9.71 3.76
N ALA A 327 -18.56 -9.11 3.37
CA ALA A 327 -18.36 -7.67 3.44
C ALA A 327 -19.18 -6.90 2.40
N MET A 328 -19.49 -7.52 1.25
CA MET A 328 -20.17 -6.88 0.11
C MET A 328 -21.67 -6.69 0.35
N THR A 329 -22.22 -5.57 -0.17
CA THR A 329 -23.67 -5.45 -0.38
C THR A 329 -24.18 -6.51 -1.36
N PRO A 330 -25.48 -6.85 -1.37
CA PRO A 330 -26.01 -7.81 -2.33
C PRO A 330 -25.71 -7.44 -3.79
N GLU A 331 -25.79 -6.16 -4.13
CA GLU A 331 -25.54 -5.63 -5.47
C GLU A 331 -24.07 -5.78 -5.87
N ALA A 332 -23.14 -5.40 -4.99
CA ALA A 332 -21.71 -5.54 -5.22
C ALA A 332 -21.33 -7.03 -5.38
N ARG A 333 -21.91 -7.91 -4.56
CA ARG A 333 -21.72 -9.35 -4.64
C ARG A 333 -22.18 -9.93 -5.99
N VAL A 334 -23.37 -9.55 -6.44
CA VAL A 334 -23.89 -9.97 -7.76
C VAL A 334 -22.98 -9.46 -8.88
N ALA A 335 -22.54 -8.21 -8.83
CA ALA A 335 -21.63 -7.64 -9.83
C ALA A 335 -20.30 -8.41 -9.89
N TYR A 336 -19.69 -8.68 -8.73
CA TYR A 336 -18.46 -9.46 -8.62
C TYR A 336 -18.64 -10.87 -9.19
N LEU A 337 -19.65 -11.62 -8.77
CA LEU A 337 -19.89 -12.99 -9.23
C LEU A 337 -20.20 -13.04 -10.73
N THR A 338 -20.91 -12.04 -11.26
CA THR A 338 -21.18 -11.92 -12.70
C THR A 338 -19.90 -11.66 -13.48
N ARG A 339 -19.03 -10.77 -12.98
CA ARG A 339 -17.71 -10.53 -13.62
C ARG A 339 -16.87 -11.79 -13.62
N ARG A 340 -16.80 -12.49 -12.48
CA ARG A 340 -16.07 -13.76 -12.35
C ARG A 340 -16.54 -14.81 -13.34
N ALA A 341 -17.86 -14.97 -13.52
CA ALA A 341 -18.44 -15.87 -14.50
C ALA A 341 -18.00 -15.51 -15.93
N ARG A 342 -18.07 -14.23 -16.30
CA ARG A 342 -17.62 -13.75 -17.63
C ARG A 342 -16.15 -14.02 -17.90
N VAL A 343 -15.28 -13.86 -16.90
CA VAL A 343 -13.85 -14.19 -17.03
C VAL A 343 -13.69 -15.69 -17.31
N SER A 344 -14.44 -16.55 -16.61
CA SER A 344 -14.42 -17.99 -16.82
C SER A 344 -14.93 -18.40 -18.21
N ASP A 345 -16.01 -17.77 -18.70
CA ASP A 345 -16.59 -18.04 -20.01
C ASP A 345 -15.64 -17.70 -21.16
N ASN A 346 -14.77 -16.70 -20.97
CA ASN A 346 -13.78 -16.25 -21.97
C ASN A 346 -12.43 -16.97 -21.85
N SER A 347 -12.32 -18.04 -21.09
CA SER A 347 -11.05 -18.72 -20.76
C SER A 347 -10.24 -19.17 -21.97
N ALA A 348 -10.89 -19.61 -23.04
CA ALA A 348 -10.23 -20.14 -24.24
C ALA A 348 -9.48 -19.07 -25.07
N THR A 349 -9.79 -17.79 -24.90
CA THR A 349 -9.23 -16.66 -25.67
C THR A 349 -8.53 -15.62 -24.83
N SER A 350 -8.38 -15.87 -23.53
CA SER A 350 -7.80 -14.92 -22.60
C SER A 350 -6.26 -14.93 -22.65
N ASP A 351 -5.68 -13.77 -22.86
CA ASP A 351 -4.23 -13.53 -22.73
C ASP A 351 -3.78 -13.34 -21.25
N ALA A 352 -4.74 -13.10 -20.35
CA ALA A 352 -4.45 -12.79 -18.95
C ALA A 352 -3.58 -13.83 -18.21
N PRO A 353 -3.72 -15.15 -18.40
CA PRO A 353 -2.83 -16.10 -17.73
C PRO A 353 -1.36 -15.92 -18.11
N GLY A 354 -1.09 -15.61 -19.38
CA GLY A 354 0.27 -15.39 -19.87
C GLY A 354 0.86 -14.07 -19.37
N ILE A 355 0.06 -13.01 -19.35
CA ILE A 355 0.46 -11.70 -18.85
C ILE A 355 0.74 -11.77 -17.35
N PHE A 356 -0.19 -12.32 -16.58
CA PHE A 356 -0.03 -12.47 -15.12
C PHE A 356 1.22 -13.29 -14.75
N LYS A 357 1.50 -14.37 -15.52
CA LYS A 357 2.74 -15.12 -15.33
C LYS A 357 3.99 -14.25 -15.54
N LYS A 358 3.98 -13.42 -16.58
CA LYS A 358 5.10 -12.50 -16.84
C LYS A 358 5.25 -11.43 -15.76
N GLU A 359 4.14 -10.96 -15.20
CA GLU A 359 4.18 -10.05 -14.06
C GLU A 359 4.88 -10.67 -12.86
N LEU A 360 4.49 -11.88 -12.45
CA LEU A 360 5.15 -12.62 -11.38
C LEU A 360 6.66 -12.80 -11.63
N GLU A 361 7.04 -13.17 -12.86
CA GLU A 361 8.44 -13.32 -13.25
C GLU A 361 9.21 -12.00 -13.23
N PHE A 362 8.59 -10.90 -13.68
CA PHE A 362 9.19 -9.56 -13.69
C PHE A 362 9.44 -9.04 -12.29
N GLU A 363 8.44 -9.07 -11.41
CA GLU A 363 8.57 -8.56 -10.04
C GLU A 363 9.68 -9.28 -9.28
N HIS A 364 9.76 -10.61 -9.43
CA HIS A 364 10.82 -11.39 -8.82
C HIS A 364 12.20 -11.02 -9.38
N GLU A 365 12.33 -10.87 -10.70
CA GLU A 365 13.61 -10.50 -11.33
C GLU A 365 14.01 -9.05 -11.02
N PHE A 366 13.05 -8.10 -11.00
CA PHE A 366 13.28 -6.71 -10.62
C PHE A 366 13.84 -6.60 -9.19
N SER A 367 13.20 -7.26 -8.23
CA SER A 367 13.67 -7.28 -6.84
C SER A 367 15.04 -7.94 -6.69
N LYS A 368 15.27 -9.06 -7.41
CA LYS A 368 16.56 -9.77 -7.40
C LYS A 368 17.72 -8.91 -7.92
N GLN A 369 17.46 -7.98 -8.81
CA GLN A 369 18.45 -7.03 -9.33
C GLN A 369 18.61 -5.78 -8.45
N GLY A 370 17.97 -5.73 -7.29
CA GLY A 370 18.05 -4.66 -6.31
C GLY A 370 17.01 -3.55 -6.50
N GLY A 371 15.98 -3.78 -7.29
CA GLY A 371 14.83 -2.90 -7.39
C GLY A 371 14.01 -2.90 -6.11
N LEU A 372 13.49 -1.75 -5.71
CA LEU A 372 12.60 -1.60 -4.56
C LEU A 372 11.18 -1.99 -4.95
N LEU A 373 10.77 -3.22 -4.65
CA LEU A 373 9.41 -3.71 -4.86
C LEU A 373 8.55 -3.36 -3.66
N LEU A 374 7.37 -2.79 -3.89
CA LEU A 374 6.37 -2.40 -2.89
C LEU A 374 5.13 -3.29 -3.04
N ALA A 375 4.30 -3.38 -2.01
CA ALA A 375 3.08 -4.18 -2.02
C ALA A 375 1.83 -3.31 -1.90
N GLY A 376 0.83 -3.58 -2.71
CA GLY A 376 -0.49 -2.96 -2.70
C GLY A 376 -1.56 -3.91 -3.20
N LEU A 377 -2.83 -3.55 -3.12
CA LEU A 377 -3.91 -4.43 -3.55
C LEU A 377 -4.73 -3.89 -4.73
N ASP A 378 -4.83 -2.58 -4.86
CA ASP A 378 -5.74 -1.87 -5.77
C ASP A 378 -7.20 -2.35 -5.63
N PRO A 379 -7.94 -1.87 -4.61
CA PRO A 379 -9.27 -2.37 -4.32
C PRO A 379 -10.26 -2.00 -5.41
N THR A 380 -10.76 -3.00 -6.13
CA THR A 380 -11.73 -2.78 -7.20
C THR A 380 -12.98 -3.62 -7.02
N GLY A 381 -14.14 -3.08 -7.44
CA GLY A 381 -15.44 -3.76 -7.39
C GLY A 381 -15.60 -4.88 -8.40
N TYR A 382 -14.82 -4.87 -9.45
CA TYR A 382 -14.97 -5.82 -10.54
C TYR A 382 -14.36 -7.18 -10.25
N GLY A 383 -13.32 -7.21 -9.41
CA GLY A 383 -12.58 -8.41 -9.10
C GLY A 383 -12.82 -8.97 -7.70
N GLY A 384 -13.55 -8.28 -6.85
CA GLY A 384 -13.71 -8.67 -5.44
C GLY A 384 -12.47 -8.42 -4.59
N VAL A 385 -11.54 -7.60 -5.06
CA VAL A 385 -10.38 -7.15 -4.30
C VAL A 385 -10.83 -6.03 -3.38
N ILE A 386 -10.83 -6.26 -2.08
CA ILE A 386 -11.27 -5.27 -1.08
C ILE A 386 -10.23 -5.11 0.02
N ALA A 387 -10.25 -3.95 0.65
CA ALA A 387 -9.36 -3.54 1.72
C ALA A 387 -9.06 -4.65 2.74
N GLY A 388 -7.82 -4.79 3.15
CA GLY A 388 -7.35 -5.76 4.14
C GLY A 388 -7.22 -7.19 3.59
N PHE A 389 -8.25 -7.74 2.98
CA PHE A 389 -8.21 -9.10 2.45
C PHE A 389 -7.38 -9.18 1.16
N GLY A 390 -7.42 -8.12 0.32
CA GLY A 390 -6.55 -8.02 -0.84
C GLY A 390 -5.08 -7.85 -0.45
N ASP A 391 -4.79 -7.10 0.62
CA ASP A 391 -3.41 -6.95 1.14
C ASP A 391 -2.83 -8.30 1.60
N GLN A 392 -3.63 -9.12 2.26
CA GLN A 392 -3.23 -10.48 2.64
C GLN A 392 -2.97 -11.35 1.40
N ARG A 393 -3.85 -11.23 0.38
CA ARG A 393 -3.69 -11.97 -0.87
C ARG A 393 -2.45 -11.54 -1.64
N GLU A 394 -2.08 -10.26 -1.60
CA GLU A 394 -0.83 -9.75 -2.18
C GLU A 394 0.39 -10.48 -1.59
N VAL A 395 0.46 -10.61 -0.26
CA VAL A 395 1.56 -11.33 0.39
C VAL A 395 1.63 -12.81 -0.05
N GLU A 396 0.48 -13.47 -0.25
CA GLU A 396 0.44 -14.84 -0.78
C GLU A 396 0.93 -14.92 -2.23
N LEU A 397 0.56 -13.94 -3.07
CA LEU A 397 0.93 -13.89 -4.48
C LEU A 397 2.42 -13.57 -4.67
N LEU A 398 3.01 -12.77 -3.80
CA LEU A 398 4.46 -12.57 -3.77
C LEU A 398 5.20 -13.90 -3.52
N VAL A 399 4.68 -14.76 -2.63
CA VAL A 399 5.26 -16.11 -2.46
C VAL A 399 5.08 -16.97 -3.71
N GLU A 400 3.96 -16.84 -4.41
CA GLU A 400 3.74 -17.52 -5.69
C GLU A 400 4.69 -16.99 -6.78
N ALA A 401 5.05 -15.70 -6.75
CA ALA A 401 6.05 -15.10 -7.64
C ALA A 401 7.47 -15.64 -7.42
N GLY A 402 7.72 -16.34 -6.29
CA GLY A 402 9.00 -17.00 -6.01
C GLY A 402 9.73 -16.44 -4.79
N PHE A 403 9.20 -15.46 -4.10
CA PHE A 403 9.75 -14.97 -2.85
C PHE A 403 9.54 -15.97 -1.72
N THR A 404 10.47 -16.05 -0.78
CA THR A 404 10.22 -16.77 0.46
C THR A 404 9.16 -16.03 1.29
N PRO A 405 8.43 -16.71 2.18
CA PRO A 405 7.44 -16.03 3.03
C PRO A 405 8.00 -14.85 3.83
N VAL A 406 9.25 -14.91 4.29
CA VAL A 406 9.88 -13.81 5.04
C VAL A 406 10.24 -12.63 4.14
N GLU A 407 10.62 -12.88 2.88
CA GLU A 407 10.82 -11.84 1.87
C GLU A 407 9.51 -11.18 1.48
N ALA A 408 8.43 -11.94 1.28
CA ALA A 408 7.10 -11.38 1.00
C ALA A 408 6.61 -10.47 2.14
N ILE A 409 6.81 -10.88 3.41
CA ILE A 409 6.50 -10.04 4.58
C ILE A 409 7.41 -8.79 4.60
N HIS A 410 8.68 -8.91 4.26
CA HIS A 410 9.60 -7.77 4.15
C HIS A 410 9.12 -6.76 3.11
N ILE A 411 8.74 -7.22 1.92
CA ILE A 411 8.19 -6.38 0.84
C ILE A 411 6.93 -5.65 1.32
N ALA A 412 6.00 -6.37 1.95
CA ALA A 412 4.72 -5.83 2.39
C ALA A 412 4.81 -4.98 3.69
N THR A 413 5.99 -4.80 4.28
CA THR A 413 6.19 -4.05 5.52
C THR A 413 7.32 -3.03 5.39
N SER A 414 8.59 -3.50 5.36
CA SER A 414 9.77 -2.64 5.37
C SER A 414 9.93 -1.80 4.14
N ASN A 415 9.71 -2.38 2.95
CA ASN A 415 9.91 -1.65 1.70
C ASN A 415 8.94 -0.47 1.55
N GLY A 416 7.66 -0.67 1.94
CA GLY A 416 6.69 0.43 1.97
C GLY A 416 7.10 1.52 2.96
N ALA A 417 7.56 1.14 4.16
CA ALA A 417 8.05 2.08 5.17
C ALA A 417 9.30 2.84 4.67
N GLU A 418 10.21 2.17 3.95
CA GLU A 418 11.38 2.79 3.32
C GLU A 418 10.96 3.82 2.28
N PHE A 419 10.06 3.46 1.36
CA PHE A 419 9.56 4.38 0.35
C PHE A 419 8.88 5.60 0.93
N LEU A 420 8.11 5.44 2.03
CA LEU A 420 7.48 6.54 2.77
C LEU A 420 8.49 7.39 3.56
N GLY A 421 9.75 6.96 3.70
CA GLY A 421 10.75 7.62 4.54
C GLY A 421 10.48 7.45 6.04
N GLU A 422 9.79 6.38 6.43
CA GLU A 422 9.40 6.10 7.82
C GLU A 422 10.00 4.79 8.38
N LEU A 423 10.97 4.20 7.69
CA LEU A 423 11.59 2.95 8.14
C LEU A 423 12.22 3.06 9.55
N ASP A 424 12.61 4.25 9.99
CA ASP A 424 13.07 4.51 11.36
C ASP A 424 11.95 4.37 12.40
N LYS A 425 10.68 4.44 12.01
CA LYS A 425 9.50 4.41 12.89
C LYS A 425 8.69 3.13 12.80
N ILE A 426 8.46 2.61 11.60
CA ILE A 426 7.57 1.48 11.30
C ILE A 426 8.25 0.46 10.37
N GLY A 427 7.53 -0.55 9.89
CA GLY A 427 7.96 -1.53 8.88
C GLY A 427 8.81 -2.68 9.42
N THR A 428 9.45 -2.53 10.59
CA THR A 428 10.16 -3.62 11.27
C THR A 428 9.91 -3.61 12.77
N LEU A 429 10.06 -4.79 13.42
CA LEU A 429 9.96 -4.92 14.89
C LEU A 429 11.32 -4.71 15.52
N ALA A 430 11.54 -3.53 16.08
CA ALA A 430 12.76 -3.19 16.80
C ALA A 430 12.47 -2.26 17.99
N VAL A 431 13.31 -2.31 19.02
CA VAL A 431 13.20 -1.42 20.18
C VAL A 431 13.31 0.05 19.73
N GLY A 432 12.38 0.89 20.21
CA GLY A 432 12.28 2.31 19.87
C GLY A 432 11.27 2.63 18.76
N LYS A 433 10.92 1.66 17.91
CA LYS A 433 9.91 1.83 16.86
C LYS A 433 8.49 1.84 17.41
N MET A 434 7.56 2.36 16.62
CA MET A 434 6.13 2.33 16.94
C MET A 434 5.66 0.88 17.08
N ALA A 435 4.75 0.65 18.00
CA ALA A 435 4.12 -0.66 18.17
C ALA A 435 2.95 -0.80 17.17
N ASP A 436 3.32 -0.83 15.88
CA ASP A 436 2.47 -1.15 14.75
C ASP A 436 2.78 -2.58 14.34
N LEU A 437 1.98 -3.53 14.80
CA LEU A 437 2.26 -4.95 14.64
C LEU A 437 0.98 -5.80 14.62
N VAL A 438 1.10 -7.00 14.05
CA VAL A 438 0.01 -7.94 13.87
C VAL A 438 0.31 -9.24 14.61
N VAL A 439 -0.65 -9.71 15.40
CA VAL A 439 -0.64 -11.03 16.02
C VAL A 439 -1.46 -11.98 15.17
N LEU A 440 -0.82 -13.04 14.70
CA LEU A 440 -1.38 -14.05 13.80
C LEU A 440 -1.47 -15.41 14.51
N GLU A 441 -2.55 -16.14 14.27
CA GLU A 441 -2.61 -17.56 14.60
C GLU A 441 -1.77 -18.35 13.57
N GLY A 442 -0.87 -19.22 14.05
CA GLY A 442 -0.03 -20.07 13.19
C GLY A 442 1.33 -19.47 12.84
N ASP A 443 1.87 -19.83 11.68
CA ASP A 443 3.24 -19.54 11.24
C ASP A 443 3.29 -19.13 9.76
N PRO A 444 3.10 -17.85 9.43
CA PRO A 444 3.15 -17.37 8.06
C PRO A 444 4.54 -17.51 7.42
N SER A 445 5.60 -17.70 8.19
CA SER A 445 6.94 -17.94 7.65
C SER A 445 7.12 -19.33 7.02
N VAL A 446 6.20 -20.25 7.31
CA VAL A 446 6.15 -21.62 6.76
C VAL A 446 4.89 -21.82 5.91
N HIS A 447 3.77 -21.33 6.38
CA HIS A 447 2.46 -21.43 5.74
C HIS A 447 1.92 -20.03 5.50
N ILE A 448 2.27 -19.43 4.36
CA ILE A 448 1.95 -18.01 4.10
C ILE A 448 0.47 -17.70 4.26
N LYS A 449 -0.42 -18.65 4.01
CA LYS A 449 -1.87 -18.52 4.24
C LYS A 449 -2.25 -18.18 5.70
N ASP A 450 -1.36 -18.40 6.65
CA ASP A 450 -1.59 -17.99 8.04
C ASP A 450 -1.58 -16.45 8.19
N ILE A 451 -1.17 -15.68 7.16
CA ILE A 451 -1.31 -14.22 7.09
C ILE A 451 -2.78 -13.77 7.18
N GLU A 452 -3.73 -14.60 6.76
CA GLU A 452 -5.16 -14.34 6.84
C GLU A 452 -5.70 -14.45 8.29
N LYS A 453 -4.97 -15.09 9.21
CA LYS A 453 -5.45 -15.45 10.56
C LYS A 453 -5.11 -14.37 11.59
N VAL A 454 -5.52 -13.14 11.33
CA VAL A 454 -5.28 -12.00 12.21
C VAL A 454 -6.18 -12.06 13.44
N GLU A 455 -5.59 -12.13 14.63
CA GLU A 455 -6.31 -12.10 15.92
C GLU A 455 -6.36 -10.71 16.53
N LEU A 456 -5.22 -9.98 16.45
CA LEU A 456 -5.05 -8.68 17.10
C LEU A 456 -4.12 -7.80 16.27
N VAL A 457 -4.49 -6.55 16.07
CA VAL A 457 -3.67 -5.56 15.39
C VAL A 457 -3.34 -4.44 16.34
N PHE A 458 -2.07 -4.21 16.59
CA PHE A 458 -1.63 -3.03 17.32
C PHE A 458 -1.32 -1.91 16.34
N LYS A 459 -1.91 -0.75 16.56
CA LYS A 459 -1.58 0.51 15.90
C LYS A 459 -1.32 1.55 16.99
N ASP A 460 -0.15 2.17 16.94
CA ASP A 460 0.31 3.13 17.99
C ASP A 460 0.24 2.52 19.41
N GLY A 461 0.46 1.20 19.53
CA GLY A 461 0.41 0.45 20.78
C GLY A 461 -0.99 0.22 21.35
N ILE A 462 -2.04 0.47 20.59
CA ILE A 462 -3.43 0.11 20.93
C ILE A 462 -3.81 -1.14 20.14
N GLY A 463 -4.23 -2.18 20.83
CA GLY A 463 -4.61 -3.48 20.24
C GLY A 463 -6.08 -3.56 19.86
N TYR A 464 -6.37 -3.75 18.58
CA TYR A 464 -7.71 -3.85 18.00
C TYR A 464 -8.07 -5.29 17.71
N ASP A 465 -9.31 -5.68 18.02
CA ASP A 465 -9.89 -6.99 17.75
C ASP A 465 -10.28 -7.09 16.26
N SER A 466 -9.53 -7.88 15.49
CA SER A 466 -9.75 -8.05 14.05
C SER A 466 -11.15 -8.59 13.75
N ALA A 467 -11.63 -9.57 14.49
CA ALA A 467 -12.95 -10.18 14.27
C ALA A 467 -14.09 -9.16 14.48
N LYS A 468 -14.01 -8.32 15.52
CA LYS A 468 -15.01 -7.25 15.73
C LYS A 468 -15.00 -6.21 14.62
N LEU A 469 -13.82 -5.85 14.10
CA LEU A 469 -13.71 -4.92 12.97
C LEU A 469 -14.39 -5.52 11.74
N ILE A 470 -14.09 -6.78 11.39
CA ILE A 470 -14.70 -7.51 10.26
C ILE A 470 -16.22 -7.60 10.43
N ASP A 471 -16.71 -8.01 11.61
CA ASP A 471 -18.15 -8.13 11.86
C ASP A 471 -18.89 -6.80 11.70
N SER A 472 -18.24 -5.68 12.02
CA SER A 472 -18.83 -4.34 11.93
C SER A 472 -19.04 -3.84 10.51
N VAL A 473 -18.46 -4.52 9.50
CA VAL A 473 -18.49 -4.08 8.09
C VAL A 473 -19.21 -5.06 7.17
N LYS A 474 -19.83 -6.11 7.70
CA LYS A 474 -20.61 -7.06 6.89
C LYS A 474 -21.71 -6.35 6.11
N GLY A 475 -21.77 -6.59 4.81
CA GLY A 475 -22.74 -5.98 3.90
C GLY A 475 -22.56 -4.48 3.69
N LEU A 476 -21.37 -3.90 3.93
CA LEU A 476 -21.12 -2.46 3.81
C LEU A 476 -20.31 -2.05 2.58
N VAL A 477 -19.66 -2.97 1.88
CA VAL A 477 -18.87 -2.67 0.69
C VAL A 477 -19.77 -2.64 -0.55
N GLY A 478 -19.87 -1.50 -1.19
CA GLY A 478 -20.76 -1.20 -2.32
C GLY A 478 -21.76 -0.10 -1.99
N LEU A 479 -22.46 0.42 -3.02
CA LEU A 479 -23.54 1.40 -2.83
C LEU A 479 -24.73 0.74 -2.10
N ARG A 480 -25.41 1.56 -1.28
CA ARG A 480 -26.63 1.20 -0.56
C ARG A 480 -27.81 2.02 -1.05
#